data_c79fd66dc96658240a3962388b03c56c
#
_entry.id   c79fd66dc96658240a3962388b03c56c
#
_cell.length_a   1.000
_cell.length_b   1.000
_cell.length_c   1.000
_cell.angle_alpha   90.00
_cell.angle_beta   90.00
_cell.angle_gamma   90.00
#
_symmetry.space_group_name_H-M   'P 1'
#
loop_
_entity.id
_entity.type
_entity.pdbx_description
1 polymer ?
#
loop_
_entity_poly.entity_id
_entity_poly.type
_entity_poly.pdbx_seq_one_letter_code
_entity_poly.pdbx_strand_id
1 'polypeptide(L)'
;MAQVPMMAFAAVSAAGQLYAGAQQRKMYNAQAAQAQIQGRSQAIAYKQQAADILKNLNETMGTIVARAAAGGVDPTSGSARSLQNYAMKEGVREYNISKDNAVLAQGMASYQADIYRQAGQTAMLSSMVQAVGTMGTGYYQQSQLGFPALNISA
;
A
#
# COMPACT_ATOMS: atom_id res chain seq x y z
N MET A 1 -16.10 10.99 -52.27
CA MET A 1 -14.79 11.01 -51.59
C MET A 1 -14.90 11.53 -50.12
N ALA A 2 -15.65 10.83 -49.24
CA ALA A 2 -15.83 11.28 -47.85
C ALA A 2 -15.73 10.11 -46.83
N GLN A 3 -14.96 9.05 -47.12
CA GLN A 3 -14.98 7.82 -46.31
C GLN A 3 -13.72 7.63 -45.44
N VAL A 4 -12.66 8.38 -45.66
CA VAL A 4 -11.43 8.32 -44.87
C VAL A 4 -11.58 8.84 -43.43
N PRO A 5 -12.48 9.81 -43.12
CA PRO A 5 -12.51 10.36 -41.77
C PRO A 5 -13.11 9.39 -40.71
N MET A 6 -14.01 8.48 -41.04
CA MET A 6 -14.72 7.67 -40.04
C MET A 6 -13.85 6.56 -39.45
N MET A 7 -13.00 5.90 -40.24
CA MET A 7 -12.02 4.93 -39.72
C MET A 7 -10.90 5.60 -38.94
N ALA A 8 -10.48 6.78 -39.31
CA ALA A 8 -9.49 7.56 -38.57
C ALA A 8 -10.03 7.96 -37.19
N PHE A 9 -11.32 8.31 -37.08
CA PHE A 9 -11.94 8.65 -35.79
C PHE A 9 -12.06 7.43 -34.85
N ALA A 10 -12.40 6.24 -35.35
CA ALA A 10 -12.47 5.03 -34.54
C ALA A 10 -11.08 4.60 -34.02
N ALA A 11 -10.05 4.72 -34.84
CA ALA A 11 -8.66 4.42 -34.44
C ALA A 11 -8.12 5.43 -33.41
N VAL A 12 -8.42 6.70 -33.57
CA VAL A 12 -8.01 7.76 -32.62
C VAL A 12 -8.75 7.60 -31.29
N SER A 13 -10.04 7.25 -31.28
CA SER A 13 -10.80 7.03 -30.06
C SER A 13 -10.33 5.79 -29.29
N ALA A 14 -9.99 4.71 -29.98
CA ALA A 14 -9.43 3.50 -29.36
C ALA A 14 -8.02 3.76 -28.78
N ALA A 15 -7.18 4.49 -29.46
CA ALA A 15 -5.86 4.89 -28.96
C ALA A 15 -5.99 5.81 -27.72
N GLY A 16 -6.96 6.72 -27.73
CA GLY A 16 -7.27 7.59 -26.57
C GLY A 16 -7.72 6.80 -25.34
N GLN A 17 -8.55 5.78 -25.51
CA GLN A 17 -9.02 4.91 -24.42
C GLN A 17 -7.88 4.06 -23.83
N LEU A 18 -7.00 3.51 -24.67
CA LEU A 18 -5.81 2.78 -24.21
C LEU A 18 -4.84 3.69 -23.45
N TYR A 19 -4.65 4.92 -23.92
CA TYR A 19 -3.82 5.90 -23.25
C TYR A 19 -4.41 6.31 -21.89
N ALA A 20 -5.72 6.52 -21.81
CA ALA A 20 -6.43 6.81 -20.57
C ALA A 20 -6.30 5.65 -19.56
N GLY A 21 -6.46 4.40 -20.00
CA GLY A 21 -6.25 3.22 -19.15
C GLY A 21 -4.81 3.09 -18.65
N ALA A 22 -3.82 3.39 -19.49
CA ALA A 22 -2.42 3.40 -19.08
C ALA A 22 -2.12 4.51 -18.04
N GLN A 23 -2.73 5.68 -18.18
CA GLN A 23 -2.62 6.78 -17.20
C GLN A 23 -3.29 6.40 -15.87
N GLN A 24 -4.48 5.82 -15.91
CA GLN A 24 -5.14 5.32 -14.69
C GLN A 24 -4.28 4.28 -13.96
N ARG A 25 -3.71 3.32 -14.69
CA ARG A 25 -2.80 2.33 -14.09
C ARG A 25 -1.58 2.98 -13.43
N LYS A 26 -0.99 4.02 -14.05
CA LYS A 26 0.12 4.77 -13.44
C LYS A 26 -0.31 5.47 -12.15
N MET A 27 -1.50 6.07 -12.11
CA MET A 27 -2.05 6.70 -10.91
C MET A 27 -2.24 5.67 -9.78
N TYR A 28 -2.83 4.51 -10.05
CA TYR A 28 -2.98 3.45 -9.06
C TYR A 28 -1.64 2.90 -8.56
N ASN A 29 -0.65 2.76 -9.44
CA ASN A 29 0.70 2.36 -9.04
C ASN A 29 1.37 3.42 -8.15
N ALA A 30 1.16 4.70 -8.41
CA ALA A 30 1.65 5.79 -7.56
C ALA A 30 0.97 5.76 -6.18
N GLN A 31 -0.36 5.53 -6.13
CA GLN A 31 -1.10 5.36 -4.87
C GLN A 31 -0.62 4.13 -4.08
N ALA A 32 -0.34 3.02 -4.77
CA ALA A 32 0.23 1.83 -4.14
C ALA A 32 1.61 2.11 -3.54
N ALA A 33 2.47 2.83 -4.24
CA ALA A 33 3.78 3.23 -3.73
C ALA A 33 3.64 4.17 -2.52
N GLN A 34 2.72 5.12 -2.56
CA GLN A 34 2.43 6.03 -1.46
C GLN A 34 1.92 5.27 -0.22
N ALA A 35 1.01 4.31 -0.37
CA ALA A 35 0.54 3.47 0.73
C ALA A 35 1.70 2.71 1.38
N GLN A 36 2.62 2.14 0.60
CA GLN A 36 3.81 1.47 1.13
C GLN A 36 4.74 2.42 1.89
N ILE A 37 4.94 3.64 1.38
CA ILE A 37 5.77 4.65 2.06
C ILE A 37 5.14 5.03 3.40
N GLN A 38 3.83 5.27 3.44
CA GLN A 38 3.09 5.58 4.67
C GLN A 38 3.20 4.44 5.70
N GLY A 39 3.02 3.19 5.27
CA GLY A 39 3.17 2.04 6.17
C GLY A 39 4.58 1.88 6.71
N ARG A 40 5.60 2.13 5.89
CA ARG A 40 7.01 2.14 6.34
C ARG A 40 7.27 3.25 7.35
N SER A 41 6.75 4.44 7.12
CA SER A 41 6.87 5.58 8.05
C SER A 41 6.22 5.26 9.39
N GLN A 42 5.00 4.71 9.38
CA GLN A 42 4.32 4.28 10.61
C GLN A 42 5.08 3.16 11.33
N ALA A 43 5.60 2.18 10.61
CA ALA A 43 6.40 1.11 11.21
C ALA A 43 7.71 1.62 11.83
N ILE A 44 8.33 2.63 11.23
CA ILE A 44 9.51 3.30 11.82
C ILE A 44 9.11 4.02 13.12
N ALA A 45 7.99 4.74 13.14
CA ALA A 45 7.49 5.41 14.34
C ALA A 45 7.25 4.40 15.49
N TYR A 46 6.61 3.26 15.21
CA TYR A 46 6.42 2.20 16.21
C TYR A 46 7.75 1.58 16.69
N LYS A 47 8.73 1.42 15.79
CA LYS A 47 10.08 0.94 16.18
C LYS A 47 10.80 1.95 17.08
N GLN A 48 10.66 3.24 16.81
CA GLN A 48 11.19 4.29 17.68
C GLN A 48 10.52 4.26 19.04
N GLN A 49 9.19 4.16 19.08
CA GLN A 49 8.44 3.98 20.32
C GLN A 49 8.90 2.75 21.11
N ALA A 50 9.14 1.62 20.43
CA ALA A 50 9.67 0.42 21.08
C ALA A 50 11.07 0.67 21.69
N ALA A 51 11.93 1.40 21.00
CA ALA A 51 13.25 1.77 21.53
C ALA A 51 13.14 2.69 22.76
N ASP A 52 12.22 3.66 22.74
CA ASP A 52 11.94 4.55 23.85
C ASP A 52 11.40 3.79 25.08
N ILE A 53 10.53 2.81 24.86
CA ILE A 53 10.04 1.91 25.92
C ILE A 53 11.21 1.17 26.60
N LEU A 54 12.14 0.62 25.82
CA LEU A 54 13.32 -0.07 26.37
C LEU A 54 14.23 0.89 27.14
N LYS A 55 14.40 2.12 26.64
CA LYS A 55 15.17 3.15 27.32
C LYS A 55 14.52 3.50 28.67
N ASN A 56 13.22 3.79 28.67
CA ASN A 56 12.45 4.12 29.87
C ASN A 56 12.46 2.95 30.87
N LEU A 57 12.36 1.71 30.40
CA LEU A 57 12.46 0.53 31.23
C LEU A 57 13.83 0.47 31.93
N ASN A 58 14.92 0.69 31.18
CA ASN A 58 16.26 0.68 31.75
C ASN A 58 16.47 1.79 32.78
N GLU A 59 15.96 3.00 32.52
CA GLU A 59 15.99 4.13 33.46
C GLU A 59 15.16 3.82 34.71
N THR A 60 13.98 3.21 34.58
CA THR A 60 13.13 2.80 35.69
C THR A 60 13.81 1.73 36.54
N MET A 61 14.44 0.74 35.93
CA MET A 61 15.19 -0.29 36.61
C MET A 61 16.37 0.30 37.38
N GLY A 62 17.12 1.20 36.74
CA GLY A 62 18.22 1.93 37.39
C GLY A 62 17.75 2.76 38.62
N THR A 63 16.59 3.42 38.48
CA THR A 63 15.99 4.21 39.58
C THR A 63 15.56 3.31 40.74
N ILE A 64 14.96 2.14 40.48
CA ILE A 64 14.57 1.20 41.52
C ILE A 64 15.78 0.70 42.27
N VAL A 65 16.86 0.33 41.55
CA VAL A 65 18.14 -0.11 42.17
C VAL A 65 18.76 0.98 43.01
N ALA A 66 18.85 2.20 42.49
CA ALA A 66 19.45 3.33 43.19
C ALA A 66 18.67 3.70 44.47
N ARG A 67 17.33 3.70 44.41
CA ARG A 67 16.48 3.98 45.59
C ARG A 67 16.57 2.89 46.65
N ALA A 68 16.62 1.62 46.24
CA ALA A 68 16.78 0.50 47.16
C ALA A 68 18.14 0.61 47.88
N ALA A 69 19.21 0.87 47.16
CA ALA A 69 20.55 1.04 47.73
C ALA A 69 20.63 2.24 48.68
N ALA A 70 20.04 3.39 48.32
CA ALA A 70 19.98 4.58 49.15
C ALA A 70 19.17 4.36 50.45
N GLY A 71 18.14 3.47 50.38
CA GLY A 71 17.34 3.07 51.55
C GLY A 71 17.97 1.96 52.41
N GLY A 72 19.19 1.49 52.06
CA GLY A 72 19.86 0.39 52.77
C GLY A 72 19.17 -0.98 52.55
N VAL A 73 18.33 -1.09 51.50
CA VAL A 73 17.63 -2.34 51.15
C VAL A 73 18.40 -3.02 50.04
N ASP A 74 18.55 -4.34 50.15
CA ASP A 74 19.14 -5.14 49.03
C ASP A 74 18.25 -5.03 47.77
N PRO A 75 18.76 -4.44 46.67
CA PRO A 75 18.01 -4.24 45.44
C PRO A 75 17.61 -5.56 44.76
N THR A 76 18.22 -6.69 45.15
CA THR A 76 17.95 -8.02 44.56
C THR A 76 16.94 -8.84 45.35
N SER A 77 16.45 -8.32 46.49
CA SER A 77 15.55 -9.04 47.39
C SER A 77 14.26 -8.27 47.69
N GLY A 78 13.29 -8.97 48.27
CA GLY A 78 12.04 -8.40 48.78
C GLY A 78 11.23 -7.58 47.80
N SER A 79 10.73 -6.43 48.24
CA SER A 79 9.88 -5.51 47.47
C SER A 79 10.57 -4.89 46.25
N ALA A 80 11.89 -4.61 46.36
CA ALA A 80 12.66 -4.05 45.25
C ALA A 80 12.69 -5.00 44.04
N ARG A 81 12.91 -6.29 44.28
CA ARG A 81 12.84 -7.33 43.24
C ARG A 81 11.45 -7.46 42.63
N SER A 82 10.40 -7.39 43.46
CA SER A 82 9.01 -7.44 42.98
C SER A 82 8.69 -6.27 42.06
N LEU A 83 9.14 -5.04 42.39
CA LEU A 83 8.98 -3.86 41.55
C LEU A 83 9.74 -3.98 40.22
N GLN A 84 10.97 -4.49 40.27
CA GLN A 84 11.78 -4.73 39.06
C GLN A 84 11.08 -5.76 38.14
N ASN A 85 10.59 -6.87 38.69
CA ASN A 85 9.86 -7.89 37.92
C ASN A 85 8.59 -7.32 37.30
N TYR A 86 7.86 -6.48 38.03
CA TYR A 86 6.66 -5.82 37.50
C TYR A 86 7.01 -4.85 36.37
N ALA A 87 7.97 -3.97 36.57
CA ALA A 87 8.44 -3.00 35.56
C ALA A 87 8.95 -3.73 34.29
N MET A 88 9.71 -4.81 34.47
CA MET A 88 10.19 -5.61 33.34
C MET A 88 9.03 -6.27 32.59
N LYS A 89 8.08 -6.86 33.29
CA LYS A 89 6.92 -7.51 32.66
C LYS A 89 6.09 -6.52 31.85
N GLU A 90 5.83 -5.32 32.40
CA GLU A 90 5.06 -4.29 31.72
C GLU A 90 5.84 -3.70 30.54
N GLY A 91 7.11 -3.37 30.72
CA GLY A 91 7.95 -2.83 29.65
C GLY A 91 8.11 -3.83 28.48
N VAL A 92 8.30 -5.11 28.76
CA VAL A 92 8.35 -6.15 27.71
C VAL A 92 7.02 -6.29 26.99
N ARG A 93 5.91 -6.19 27.72
CA ARG A 93 4.57 -6.23 27.10
C ARG A 93 4.35 -5.06 26.16
N GLU A 94 4.63 -3.83 26.60
CA GLU A 94 4.52 -2.62 25.78
C GLU A 94 5.44 -2.66 24.56
N TYR A 95 6.69 -3.14 24.74
CA TYR A 95 7.62 -3.35 23.65
C TYR A 95 7.08 -4.30 22.58
N ASN A 96 6.52 -5.44 23.00
CA ASN A 96 5.94 -6.41 22.07
C ASN A 96 4.74 -5.83 21.32
N ILE A 97 3.85 -5.10 22.01
CA ILE A 97 2.72 -4.42 21.37
C ILE A 97 3.22 -3.43 20.31
N SER A 98 4.23 -2.61 20.63
CA SER A 98 4.79 -1.65 19.68
C SER A 98 5.45 -2.34 18.47
N LYS A 99 6.16 -3.43 18.70
CA LYS A 99 6.74 -4.26 17.65
C LYS A 99 5.67 -4.88 16.75
N ASP A 100 4.62 -5.43 17.33
CA ASP A 100 3.51 -6.03 16.57
C ASP A 100 2.75 -4.98 15.77
N ASN A 101 2.54 -3.79 16.30
CA ASN A 101 1.96 -2.65 15.59
C ASN A 101 2.83 -2.23 14.38
N ALA A 102 4.16 -2.30 14.49
CA ALA A 102 5.06 -2.03 13.36
C ALA A 102 4.88 -3.06 12.24
N VAL A 103 4.72 -4.33 12.58
CA VAL A 103 4.46 -5.41 11.61
C VAL A 103 3.09 -5.25 10.97
N LEU A 104 2.07 -4.96 11.77
CA LEU A 104 0.71 -4.70 11.28
C LEU A 104 0.65 -3.51 10.34
N ALA A 105 1.32 -2.40 10.66
CA ALA A 105 1.37 -1.22 9.80
C ALA A 105 1.97 -1.54 8.43
N GLN A 106 3.03 -2.34 8.37
CA GLN A 106 3.62 -2.81 7.10
C GLN A 106 2.69 -3.77 6.36
N GLY A 107 2.07 -4.70 7.07
CA GLY A 107 1.12 -5.67 6.50
C GLY A 107 -0.09 -4.99 5.87
N MET A 108 -0.70 -4.05 6.59
CA MET A 108 -1.84 -3.28 6.08
C MET A 108 -1.46 -2.42 4.87
N ALA A 109 -0.28 -1.79 4.89
CA ALA A 109 0.20 -0.98 3.77
C ALA A 109 0.48 -1.82 2.51
N SER A 110 1.04 -3.03 2.67
CA SER A 110 1.25 -3.95 1.55
C SER A 110 -0.07 -4.44 0.97
N TYR A 111 -1.03 -4.81 1.81
CA TYR A 111 -2.37 -5.20 1.39
C TYR A 111 -3.08 -4.07 0.63
N GLN A 112 -3.02 -2.85 1.14
CA GLN A 112 -3.60 -1.68 0.50
C GLN A 112 -2.93 -1.37 -0.85
N ALA A 113 -1.60 -1.52 -0.94
CA ALA A 113 -0.86 -1.37 -2.18
C ALA A 113 -1.26 -2.42 -3.22
N ASP A 114 -1.51 -3.66 -2.81
CA ASP A 114 -1.95 -4.73 -3.70
C ASP A 114 -3.37 -4.49 -4.23
N ILE A 115 -4.29 -3.96 -3.39
CA ILE A 115 -5.62 -3.52 -3.84
C ILE A 115 -5.49 -2.46 -4.93
N TYR A 116 -4.65 -1.44 -4.74
CA TYR A 116 -4.44 -0.40 -5.76
C TYR A 116 -3.84 -0.97 -7.05
N ARG A 117 -2.87 -1.88 -6.96
CA ARG A 117 -2.30 -2.54 -8.14
C ARG A 117 -3.35 -3.35 -8.91
N GLN A 118 -4.19 -4.09 -8.19
CA GLN A 118 -5.29 -4.86 -8.79
C GLN A 118 -6.32 -3.93 -9.44
N ALA A 119 -6.71 -2.83 -8.78
CA ALA A 119 -7.58 -1.82 -9.35
C ALA A 119 -7.00 -1.21 -10.64
N GLY A 120 -5.69 -0.95 -10.66
CA GLY A 120 -4.98 -0.46 -11.85
C GLY A 120 -4.97 -1.46 -13.00
N GLN A 121 -4.84 -2.76 -12.72
CA GLN A 121 -4.94 -3.81 -13.73
C GLN A 121 -6.37 -3.91 -14.30
N THR A 122 -7.38 -3.88 -13.43
CA THR A 122 -8.79 -3.92 -13.83
C THR A 122 -9.16 -2.69 -14.68
N ALA A 123 -8.70 -1.50 -14.30
CA ALA A 123 -8.92 -0.28 -15.09
C ALA A 123 -8.29 -0.38 -16.49
N MET A 124 -7.12 -0.98 -16.61
CA MET A 124 -6.48 -1.20 -17.91
C MET A 124 -7.25 -2.24 -18.76
N LEU A 125 -7.70 -3.33 -18.14
CA LEU A 125 -8.50 -4.35 -18.84
C LEU A 125 -9.83 -3.79 -19.32
N SER A 126 -10.54 -3.00 -18.52
CA SER A 126 -11.80 -2.36 -18.90
C SER A 126 -11.61 -1.40 -20.08
N SER A 127 -10.51 -0.63 -20.10
CA SER A 127 -10.19 0.26 -21.22
C SER A 127 -9.86 -0.51 -22.52
N MET A 128 -9.22 -1.67 -22.42
CA MET A 128 -9.00 -2.56 -23.55
C MET A 128 -10.32 -3.11 -24.12
N VAL A 129 -11.23 -3.57 -23.26
CA VAL A 129 -12.53 -4.08 -23.67
C VAL A 129 -13.35 -2.97 -24.34
N GLN A 130 -13.32 -1.76 -23.81
CA GLN A 130 -13.98 -0.61 -24.42
C GLN A 130 -13.37 -0.25 -25.79
N ALA A 131 -12.02 -0.28 -25.91
CA ALA A 131 -11.34 0.00 -27.16
C ALA A 131 -11.72 -1.05 -28.25
N VAL A 132 -11.78 -2.34 -27.91
CA VAL A 132 -12.22 -3.40 -28.81
C VAL A 132 -13.71 -3.25 -29.16
N GLY A 133 -14.56 -2.89 -28.19
CA GLY A 133 -16.00 -2.64 -28.40
C GLY A 133 -16.24 -1.48 -29.38
N THR A 134 -15.49 -0.40 -29.30
CA THR A 134 -15.61 0.74 -30.22
C THR A 134 -15.11 0.40 -31.63
N MET A 135 -14.08 -0.43 -31.77
CA MET A 135 -13.68 -0.97 -33.10
C MET A 135 -14.73 -1.89 -33.67
N GLY A 136 -15.34 -2.78 -32.89
CA GLY A 136 -16.37 -3.70 -33.30
C GLY A 136 -17.65 -3.00 -33.76
N THR A 137 -18.13 -2.00 -33.03
CA THR A 137 -19.33 -1.22 -33.42
C THR A 137 -19.09 -0.40 -34.70
N GLY A 138 -17.86 0.12 -34.89
CA GLY A 138 -17.47 0.80 -36.14
C GLY A 138 -17.56 -0.15 -37.36
N TYR A 139 -17.14 -1.41 -37.20
CA TYR A 139 -17.21 -2.44 -38.24
C TYR A 139 -18.64 -2.85 -38.57
N TYR A 140 -19.50 -3.02 -37.55
CA TYR A 140 -20.92 -3.34 -37.74
C TYR A 140 -21.71 -2.22 -38.42
N GLN A 141 -21.46 -0.95 -38.07
CA GLN A 141 -22.08 0.19 -38.74
C GLN A 141 -21.66 0.31 -40.21
N GLN A 142 -20.40 0.00 -40.51
CA GLN A 142 -19.89 0.03 -41.88
C GLN A 142 -20.55 -1.09 -42.75
N SER A 143 -20.80 -2.28 -42.20
CA SER A 143 -21.43 -3.38 -42.88
C SER A 143 -22.92 -3.11 -43.19
N GLN A 144 -23.61 -2.39 -42.31
CA GLN A 144 -25.01 -2.00 -42.50
C GLN A 144 -25.19 -0.89 -43.56
N LEU A 145 -24.14 -0.08 -43.79
CA LEU A 145 -24.17 0.98 -44.80
C LEU A 145 -23.81 0.49 -46.24
N GLY A 146 -23.68 -0.85 -46.41
CA GLY A 146 -23.55 -1.48 -47.74
C GLY A 146 -22.18 -1.24 -48.42
N PHE A 147 -21.11 -0.92 -47.65
CA PHE A 147 -19.78 -0.76 -48.22
C PHE A 147 -19.02 -2.11 -48.22
N PRO A 148 -18.45 -2.52 -49.38
CA PRO A 148 -17.69 -3.76 -49.44
C PRO A 148 -16.44 -3.68 -48.55
N ALA A 149 -16.15 -4.79 -47.85
CA ALA A 149 -14.95 -4.96 -47.08
C ALA A 149 -13.71 -4.76 -47.99
N LEU A 150 -12.76 -3.93 -47.55
CA LEU A 150 -11.47 -3.80 -48.20
C LEU A 150 -10.73 -5.14 -48.15
N ASN A 151 -10.65 -5.82 -49.30
CA ASN A 151 -9.84 -7.02 -49.44
C ASN A 151 -8.36 -6.60 -49.48
N ILE A 152 -7.70 -6.66 -48.34
CA ILE A 152 -6.27 -6.48 -48.26
C ILE A 152 -5.62 -7.83 -48.55
N SER A 153 -5.47 -8.17 -49.81
CA SER A 153 -4.55 -9.22 -50.24
C SER A 153 -3.17 -8.63 -50.40
N ALA A 154 -2.26 -9.17 -49.60
CA ALA A 154 -0.83 -8.91 -49.67
C ALA A 154 -0.22 -9.41 -50.98
#